data_7ddede9598eec9b766b38bcebe6c72c3
#
_entry.id   7ddede9598eec9b766b38bcebe6c72c3
#
_cell.length_a   1.000
_cell.length_b   1.000
_cell.length_c   1.000
_cell.angle_alpha   90.00
_cell.angle_beta   90.00
_cell.angle_gamma   90.00
#
_symmetry.space_group_name_H-M   'P 1'
#
loop_
_entity.id
_entity.type
_entity.pdbx_description
1 polymer ?
#
loop_
_entity_poly.entity_id
_entity_poly.type
_entity_poly.pdbx_seq_one_letter_code
_entity_poly.pdbx_strand_id
1 'polypeptide(L)'
;MEMIIGFTIIVAILVIGDTVSTATKAIIPSVFVQALLFMLGFWTILPKDIVTTAGFSNLSLLAMYLLITHMGTMLDLKQLIEQWKTVVIACAGLVGIIVGCMTLGSAVFGRDIAFIATPPLTGGTVATLLMGDAAKAKGLENLIVLPILVYVGQGFVGYPLTSFMLKREDRRLLKLYREGKLKRISQEEGGGELEGKFRIFPRIPEKYESDSFMLLRLGFVGMLAYFTSEALNKGLAAMGASFTVHKLVV
;
A
#
# COMPACT_ATOMS: atom_id res chain seq x y z
N MET A 1 -7.22 -29.67 3.41
CA MET A 1 -7.38 -29.21 2.00
C MET A 1 -5.99 -29.19 1.38
N GLU A 2 -5.82 -29.74 0.21
CA GLU A 2 -4.53 -29.72 -0.46
C GLU A 2 -4.15 -28.31 -0.89
N MET A 3 -2.88 -27.96 -0.84
CA MET A 3 -2.36 -26.64 -1.16
C MET A 3 -2.83 -26.14 -2.53
N ILE A 4 -2.83 -27.03 -3.54
CA ILE A 4 -3.23 -26.69 -4.91
C ILE A 4 -4.72 -26.29 -5.02
N ILE A 5 -5.59 -26.95 -4.25
CA ILE A 5 -7.03 -26.65 -4.25
C ILE A 5 -7.25 -25.26 -3.63
N GLY A 6 -6.63 -25.00 -2.48
CA GLY A 6 -6.69 -23.69 -1.85
C GLY A 6 -6.17 -22.56 -2.75
N PHE A 7 -5.03 -22.79 -3.40
CA PHE A 7 -4.46 -21.86 -4.38
C PHE A 7 -5.43 -21.57 -5.53
N THR A 8 -6.00 -22.63 -6.12
CA THR A 8 -6.92 -22.49 -7.26
C THR A 8 -8.18 -21.70 -6.88
N ILE A 9 -8.75 -21.96 -5.69
CA ILE A 9 -9.93 -21.23 -5.20
C ILE A 9 -9.60 -19.74 -5.02
N ILE A 10 -8.47 -19.42 -4.39
CA ILE A 10 -8.07 -18.02 -4.19
C ILE A 10 -7.87 -17.32 -5.53
N VAL A 11 -7.14 -17.94 -6.46
CA VAL A 11 -6.93 -17.37 -7.80
C VAL A 11 -8.24 -17.20 -8.56
N ALA A 12 -9.18 -18.14 -8.44
CA ALA A 12 -10.50 -18.01 -9.04
C ALA A 12 -11.27 -16.78 -8.49
N ILE A 13 -11.21 -16.53 -7.18
CA ILE A 13 -11.80 -15.32 -6.58
C ILE A 13 -11.15 -14.05 -7.13
N LEU A 14 -9.81 -14.03 -7.27
CA LEU A 14 -9.10 -12.90 -7.86
C LEU A 14 -9.55 -12.63 -9.30
N VAL A 15 -9.63 -13.67 -10.13
CA VAL A 15 -10.07 -13.58 -11.52
C VAL A 15 -11.51 -13.08 -11.63
N ILE A 16 -12.43 -13.58 -10.78
CA ILE A 16 -13.80 -13.08 -10.75
C ILE A 16 -13.84 -11.59 -10.42
N GLY A 17 -13.08 -11.14 -9.42
CA GLY A 17 -12.99 -9.73 -9.06
C GLY A 17 -12.48 -8.86 -10.20
N ASP A 18 -11.44 -9.29 -10.90
CA ASP A 18 -10.88 -8.57 -12.04
C ASP A 18 -11.85 -8.54 -13.24
N THR A 19 -12.54 -9.64 -13.48
CA THR A 19 -13.56 -9.73 -14.54
C THR A 19 -14.71 -8.76 -14.30
N VAL A 20 -15.22 -8.70 -13.08
CA VAL A 20 -16.30 -7.76 -12.70
C VAL A 20 -15.81 -6.30 -12.80
N SER A 21 -14.60 -6.01 -12.34
CA SER A 21 -14.02 -4.68 -12.44
C SER A 21 -13.88 -4.24 -13.90
N THR A 22 -13.39 -5.12 -14.77
CA THR A 22 -13.26 -4.85 -16.20
C THR A 22 -14.63 -4.66 -16.87
N ALA A 23 -15.60 -5.51 -16.56
CA ALA A 23 -16.97 -5.41 -17.09
C ALA A 23 -17.66 -4.11 -16.67
N THR A 24 -17.40 -3.62 -15.47
CA THR A 24 -17.94 -2.36 -14.94
C THR A 24 -17.12 -1.13 -15.33
N LYS A 25 -16.08 -1.28 -16.17
CA LYS A 25 -15.14 -0.21 -16.54
C LYS A 25 -14.52 0.47 -15.30
N ALA A 26 -14.09 -0.34 -14.33
CA ALA A 26 -13.51 0.06 -13.07
C ALA A 26 -14.43 0.98 -12.19
N ILE A 27 -15.75 0.95 -12.42
CA ILE A 27 -16.70 1.60 -11.50
C ILE A 27 -16.68 0.87 -10.16
N ILE A 28 -16.63 -0.47 -10.20
CA ILE A 28 -16.46 -1.32 -9.04
C ILE A 28 -15.02 -1.84 -9.06
N PRO A 29 -14.17 -1.45 -8.07
CA PRO A 29 -12.79 -1.93 -8.01
C PRO A 29 -12.72 -3.44 -7.78
N SER A 30 -11.74 -4.13 -8.42
CA SER A 30 -11.57 -5.58 -8.28
C SER A 30 -11.37 -6.01 -6.82
N VAL A 31 -10.58 -5.25 -6.06
CA VAL A 31 -10.33 -5.51 -4.63
C VAL A 31 -11.60 -5.53 -3.79
N PHE A 32 -12.57 -4.66 -4.13
CA PHE A 32 -13.87 -4.64 -3.46
C PHE A 32 -14.64 -5.94 -3.69
N VAL A 33 -14.74 -6.38 -4.94
CA VAL A 33 -15.43 -7.63 -5.30
C VAL A 33 -14.74 -8.82 -4.66
N GLN A 34 -13.42 -8.88 -4.70
CA GLN A 34 -12.62 -9.92 -4.08
C GLN A 34 -12.84 -9.99 -2.57
N ALA A 35 -12.82 -8.85 -1.87
CA ALA A 35 -13.09 -8.78 -0.43
C ALA A 35 -14.50 -9.28 -0.08
N LEU A 36 -15.49 -8.92 -0.88
CA LEU A 36 -16.86 -9.36 -0.69
C LEU A 36 -17.01 -10.87 -0.93
N LEU A 37 -16.36 -11.40 -1.96
CA LEU A 37 -16.35 -12.84 -2.25
C LEU A 37 -15.64 -13.64 -1.14
N PHE A 38 -14.51 -13.15 -0.62
CA PHE A 38 -13.83 -13.76 0.52
C PHE A 38 -14.70 -13.72 1.76
N MET A 39 -15.37 -12.60 2.05
CA MET A 39 -16.26 -12.47 3.20
C MET A 39 -17.42 -13.49 3.12
N LEU A 40 -18.07 -13.56 1.98
CA LEU A 40 -19.17 -14.55 1.75
C LEU A 40 -18.62 -15.98 1.79
N GLY A 41 -17.47 -16.22 1.21
CA GLY A 41 -16.81 -17.52 1.19
C GLY A 41 -16.47 -18.02 2.58
N PHE A 42 -15.91 -17.19 3.44
CA PHE A 42 -15.60 -17.53 4.83
C PHE A 42 -16.82 -17.80 5.69
N TRP A 43 -17.97 -17.21 5.34
CA TRP A 43 -19.23 -17.50 6.03
C TRP A 43 -19.91 -18.79 5.57
N THR A 44 -19.58 -19.26 4.35
CA THR A 44 -20.32 -20.37 3.74
C THR A 44 -19.49 -21.63 3.54
N ILE A 45 -18.38 -21.54 2.81
CA ILE A 45 -17.69 -22.70 2.26
C ILE A 45 -16.19 -22.72 2.58
N LEU A 46 -15.55 -21.53 2.69
CA LEU A 46 -14.10 -21.45 2.79
C LEU A 46 -13.60 -21.75 4.21
N PRO A 47 -12.60 -22.63 4.36
CA PRO A 47 -11.90 -22.80 5.63
C PRO A 47 -11.18 -21.52 6.04
N LYS A 48 -11.13 -21.23 7.34
CA LYS A 48 -10.48 -20.03 7.88
C LYS A 48 -8.97 -19.98 7.60
N ASP A 49 -8.35 -21.12 7.40
CA ASP A 49 -6.92 -21.32 7.16
C ASP A 49 -6.55 -21.46 5.69
N ILE A 50 -7.50 -21.25 4.75
CA ILE A 50 -7.27 -21.45 3.31
C ILE A 50 -6.08 -20.64 2.78
N VAL A 51 -5.90 -19.41 3.27
CA VAL A 51 -4.82 -18.49 2.84
C VAL A 51 -3.44 -19.02 3.26
N THR A 52 -3.35 -19.56 4.47
CA THR A 52 -2.12 -20.17 4.98
C THR A 52 -1.85 -21.51 4.32
N THR A 53 -2.86 -22.36 4.18
CA THR A 53 -2.77 -23.68 3.55
C THR A 53 -2.38 -23.56 2.08
N ALA A 54 -2.86 -22.56 1.38
CA ALA A 54 -2.50 -22.28 -0.02
C ALA A 54 -1.11 -21.62 -0.19
N GLY A 55 -0.39 -21.30 0.91
CA GLY A 55 0.94 -20.70 0.87
C GLY A 55 0.95 -19.18 0.62
N PHE A 56 -0.23 -18.54 0.49
CA PHE A 56 -0.30 -17.10 0.20
C PHE A 56 0.21 -16.22 1.33
N SER A 57 0.21 -16.68 2.58
CA SER A 57 0.73 -15.90 3.71
C SER A 57 2.21 -15.56 3.55
N ASN A 58 3.04 -16.53 3.20
CA ASN A 58 4.47 -16.31 2.98
C ASN A 58 4.74 -15.58 1.67
N LEU A 59 3.98 -15.90 0.63
CA LEU A 59 4.10 -15.26 -0.68
C LEU A 59 3.73 -13.77 -0.61
N SER A 60 2.65 -13.41 0.08
CA SER A 60 2.25 -12.00 0.26
C SER A 60 3.25 -11.21 1.10
N LEU A 61 3.84 -11.83 2.13
CA LEU A 61 4.90 -11.19 2.92
C LEU A 61 6.13 -10.90 2.05
N LEU A 62 6.59 -11.87 1.27
CA LEU A 62 7.70 -11.69 0.33
C LEU A 62 7.39 -10.61 -0.71
N ALA A 63 6.21 -10.71 -1.33
CA ALA A 63 5.77 -9.73 -2.34
C ALA A 63 5.68 -8.31 -1.76
N MET A 64 5.26 -8.17 -0.50
CA MET A 64 5.19 -6.87 0.17
C MET A 64 6.58 -6.27 0.39
N TYR A 65 7.59 -7.06 0.81
CA TYR A 65 8.97 -6.57 0.91
C TYR A 65 9.50 -6.08 -0.44
N LEU A 66 9.28 -6.86 -1.50
CA LEU A 66 9.71 -6.49 -2.86
C LEU A 66 8.97 -5.24 -3.36
N LEU A 67 7.66 -5.14 -3.09
CA LEU A 67 6.85 -3.98 -3.48
C LEU A 67 7.34 -2.69 -2.80
N ILE A 68 7.57 -2.72 -1.49
CA ILE A 68 8.05 -1.54 -0.74
C ILE A 68 9.42 -1.11 -1.26
N THR A 69 10.32 -2.07 -1.46
CA THR A 69 11.66 -1.79 -2.04
C THR A 69 11.52 -1.18 -3.43
N HIS A 70 10.64 -1.72 -4.27
CA HIS A 70 10.39 -1.20 -5.62
C HIS A 70 9.84 0.23 -5.57
N MET A 71 8.84 0.50 -4.73
CA MET A 71 8.30 1.85 -4.56
C MET A 71 9.38 2.83 -4.09
N GLY A 72 10.26 2.43 -3.18
CA GLY A 72 11.40 3.25 -2.75
C GLY A 72 12.35 3.60 -3.90
N THR A 73 12.60 2.67 -4.81
CA THR A 73 13.48 2.91 -5.97
C THR A 73 12.86 3.81 -7.04
N MET A 74 11.53 3.96 -7.04
CA MET A 74 10.81 4.84 -7.98
C MET A 74 10.71 6.29 -7.47
N LEU A 75 11.04 6.55 -6.20
CA LEU A 75 10.99 7.89 -5.64
C LEU A 75 12.04 8.80 -6.29
N ASP A 76 11.57 9.84 -6.96
CA ASP A 76 12.41 10.92 -7.49
C ASP A 76 12.33 12.12 -6.54
N LEU A 77 13.41 12.31 -5.79
CA LEU A 77 13.53 13.42 -4.83
C LEU A 77 13.39 14.79 -5.49
N LYS A 78 13.80 14.92 -6.76
CA LYS A 78 13.66 16.18 -7.48
C LYS A 78 12.20 16.48 -7.79
N GLN A 79 11.44 15.50 -8.26
CA GLN A 79 10.00 15.65 -8.48
C GLN A 79 9.27 15.98 -7.17
N LEU A 80 9.70 15.38 -6.07
CA LEU A 80 9.14 15.66 -4.74
C LEU A 80 9.33 17.12 -4.34
N ILE A 81 10.53 17.67 -4.59
CA ILE A 81 10.86 19.08 -4.32
C ILE A 81 10.07 20.01 -5.26
N GLU A 82 9.97 19.68 -6.53
CA GLU A 82 9.19 20.45 -7.52
C GLU A 82 7.69 20.46 -7.18
N GLN A 83 7.18 19.37 -6.63
CA GLN A 83 5.79 19.22 -6.19
C GLN A 83 5.56 19.56 -4.70
N TRP A 84 6.38 20.42 -4.11
CA TRP A 84 6.32 20.75 -2.68
C TRP A 84 4.90 21.16 -2.21
N LYS A 85 4.09 21.81 -3.07
CA LYS A 85 2.70 22.16 -2.76
C LYS A 85 1.85 20.92 -2.52
N THR A 86 2.01 19.89 -3.35
CA THR A 86 1.31 18.59 -3.20
C THR A 86 1.74 17.92 -1.90
N VAL A 87 3.03 17.96 -1.58
CA VAL A 87 3.57 17.42 -0.33
C VAL A 87 2.96 18.13 0.88
N VAL A 88 2.89 19.47 0.87
CA VAL A 88 2.28 20.25 1.96
C VAL A 88 0.80 19.91 2.13
N ILE A 89 0.05 19.79 1.02
CA ILE A 89 -1.37 19.38 1.07
C ILE A 89 -1.53 17.98 1.65
N ALA A 90 -0.68 17.03 1.23
CA ALA A 90 -0.68 15.67 1.77
C ALA A 90 -0.37 15.65 3.27
N CYS A 91 0.65 16.39 3.72
CA CYS A 91 0.99 16.53 5.14
C CYS A 91 -0.16 17.15 5.95
N ALA A 92 -0.80 18.20 5.43
CA ALA A 92 -1.95 18.81 6.08
C ALA A 92 -3.14 17.84 6.19
N GLY A 93 -3.40 17.05 5.12
CA GLY A 93 -4.38 15.97 5.14
C GLY A 93 -4.09 14.90 6.19
N LEU A 94 -2.83 14.48 6.30
CA LEU A 94 -2.35 13.52 7.28
C LEU A 94 -2.57 14.01 8.72
N VAL A 95 -2.19 15.26 9.00
CA VAL A 95 -2.45 15.92 10.29
C VAL A 95 -3.96 15.98 10.57
N GLY A 96 -4.75 16.33 9.56
CA GLY A 96 -6.22 16.37 9.68
C GLY A 96 -6.83 15.01 10.06
N ILE A 97 -6.36 13.92 9.42
CA ILE A 97 -6.80 12.56 9.75
C ILE A 97 -6.41 12.19 11.19
N ILE A 98 -5.15 12.44 11.58
CA ILE A 98 -4.66 12.13 12.93
C ILE A 98 -5.48 12.90 13.98
N VAL A 99 -5.64 14.21 13.80
CA VAL A 99 -6.41 15.04 14.74
C VAL A 99 -7.87 14.60 14.77
N GLY A 100 -8.49 14.36 13.63
CA GLY A 100 -9.88 13.90 13.55
C GLY A 100 -10.09 12.55 14.23
N CYS A 101 -9.22 11.58 13.99
CA CYS A 101 -9.30 10.26 14.60
C CYS A 101 -9.01 10.31 16.10
N MET A 102 -8.02 11.12 16.53
CA MET A 102 -7.66 11.24 17.95
C MET A 102 -8.68 12.05 18.76
N THR A 103 -9.41 12.96 18.15
CA THR A 103 -10.46 13.74 18.83
C THR A 103 -11.82 13.08 18.71
N LEU A 104 -12.40 13.07 17.51
CA LEU A 104 -13.75 12.52 17.26
C LEU A 104 -13.76 11.00 17.41
N GLY A 105 -12.78 10.30 16.84
CA GLY A 105 -12.69 8.85 16.93
C GLY A 105 -12.55 8.37 18.37
N SER A 106 -11.71 9.03 19.18
CA SER A 106 -11.56 8.64 20.59
C SER A 106 -12.78 8.97 21.45
N ALA A 107 -13.54 10.02 21.09
CA ALA A 107 -14.78 10.37 21.79
C ALA A 107 -15.90 9.35 21.53
N VAL A 108 -15.95 8.77 20.31
CA VAL A 108 -17.02 7.83 19.90
C VAL A 108 -16.67 6.38 20.20
N PHE A 109 -15.45 5.94 19.89
CA PHE A 109 -15.04 4.54 19.94
C PHE A 109 -14.09 4.22 21.10
N GLY A 110 -13.61 5.24 21.81
CA GLY A 110 -12.58 5.07 22.81
C GLY A 110 -11.16 5.21 22.26
N ARG A 111 -10.23 5.46 23.19
CA ARG A 111 -8.86 5.88 22.86
C ARG A 111 -8.03 4.80 22.17
N ASP A 112 -8.16 3.55 22.64
CA ASP A 112 -7.37 2.42 22.09
C ASP A 112 -7.79 2.09 20.66
N ILE A 113 -9.09 2.09 20.38
CA ILE A 113 -9.64 1.85 19.05
C ILE A 113 -9.21 2.96 18.09
N ALA A 114 -9.32 4.24 18.50
CA ALA A 114 -8.91 5.37 17.69
C ALA A 114 -7.43 5.33 17.37
N PHE A 115 -6.58 5.00 18.36
CA PHE A 115 -5.14 4.89 18.16
C PHE A 115 -4.76 3.79 17.18
N ILE A 116 -5.38 2.61 17.27
CA ILE A 116 -5.13 1.47 16.39
C ILE A 116 -5.68 1.70 14.99
N ALA A 117 -6.81 2.41 14.85
CA ALA A 117 -7.46 2.68 13.58
C ALA A 117 -6.77 3.77 12.73
N THR A 118 -6.09 4.72 13.35
CA THR A 118 -5.51 5.88 12.65
C THR A 118 -4.41 5.52 11.65
N PRO A 119 -3.39 4.70 11.97
CA PRO A 119 -2.34 4.37 11.02
C PRO A 119 -2.82 3.64 9.76
N PRO A 120 -3.74 2.66 9.82
CA PRO A 120 -4.32 2.06 8.61
C PRO A 120 -4.97 3.06 7.66
N LEU A 121 -5.63 4.10 8.19
CA LEU A 121 -6.26 5.14 7.39
C LEU A 121 -5.25 6.03 6.65
N THR A 122 -4.04 6.18 7.18
CA THR A 122 -3.01 7.07 6.64
C THR A 122 -1.94 6.34 5.85
N GLY A 123 -1.56 5.14 6.27
CA GLY A 123 -0.40 4.41 5.75
C GLY A 123 -0.74 3.13 4.97
N GLY A 124 -2.01 2.81 4.79
CA GLY A 124 -2.45 1.66 4.00
C GLY A 124 -2.02 0.30 4.57
N THR A 125 -1.67 -0.64 3.69
CA THR A 125 -1.39 -2.05 4.02
C THR A 125 -0.24 -2.22 5.02
N VAL A 126 0.85 -1.49 4.84
CA VAL A 126 2.03 -1.59 5.71
C VAL A 126 1.68 -1.16 7.14
N ALA A 127 1.01 0.00 7.27
CA ALA A 127 0.58 0.50 8.57
C ALA A 127 -0.44 -0.43 9.25
N THR A 128 -1.29 -1.09 8.46
CA THR A 128 -2.25 -2.09 8.93
C THR A 128 -1.55 -3.27 9.59
N LEU A 129 -0.52 -3.81 8.96
CA LEU A 129 0.25 -4.94 9.49
C LEU A 129 1.04 -4.53 10.75
N LEU A 130 1.71 -3.37 10.70
CA LEU A 130 2.45 -2.85 11.84
C LEU A 130 1.55 -2.65 13.06
N MET A 131 0.32 -2.14 12.86
CA MET A 131 -0.63 -1.95 13.95
C MET A 131 -1.20 -3.26 14.48
N GLY A 132 -1.41 -4.26 13.61
CA GLY A 132 -1.77 -5.62 14.03
C GLY A 132 -0.71 -6.24 14.93
N ASP A 133 0.56 -6.15 14.53
CA ASP A 133 1.69 -6.64 15.33
C ASP A 133 1.85 -5.86 16.64
N ALA A 134 1.67 -4.54 16.62
CA ALA A 134 1.72 -3.70 17.81
C ALA A 134 0.59 -4.02 18.81
N ALA A 135 -0.63 -4.26 18.31
CA ALA A 135 -1.76 -4.68 19.15
C ALA A 135 -1.50 -6.03 19.82
N LYS A 136 -0.94 -6.98 19.06
CA LYS A 136 -0.53 -8.30 19.58
C LYS A 136 0.55 -8.17 20.64
N ALA A 137 1.58 -7.36 20.41
CA ALA A 137 2.68 -7.15 21.36
C ALA A 137 2.21 -6.50 22.68
N LYS A 138 1.13 -5.70 22.62
CA LYS A 138 0.51 -5.08 23.81
C LYS A 138 -0.54 -5.95 24.51
N GLY A 139 -0.77 -7.18 24.03
CA GLY A 139 -1.79 -8.09 24.59
C GLY A 139 -3.24 -7.66 24.31
N LEU A 140 -3.46 -6.78 23.34
CA LEU A 140 -4.79 -6.31 22.91
C LEU A 140 -5.39 -7.27 21.88
N GLU A 141 -5.58 -8.53 22.25
CA GLU A 141 -5.99 -9.61 21.35
C GLU A 141 -7.29 -9.31 20.59
N ASN A 142 -8.25 -8.67 21.28
CA ASN A 142 -9.54 -8.29 20.70
C ASN A 142 -9.42 -7.22 19.59
N LEU A 143 -8.30 -6.50 19.52
CA LEU A 143 -8.08 -5.40 18.58
C LEU A 143 -7.10 -5.74 17.46
N ILE A 144 -6.56 -6.95 17.40
CA ILE A 144 -5.60 -7.39 16.36
C ILE A 144 -6.22 -7.31 14.96
N VAL A 145 -7.50 -7.61 14.83
CA VAL A 145 -8.22 -7.62 13.55
C VAL A 145 -8.68 -6.22 13.14
N LEU A 146 -8.76 -5.28 14.07
CA LEU A 146 -9.28 -3.93 13.85
C LEU A 146 -8.54 -3.17 12.73
N PRO A 147 -7.19 -3.15 12.65
CA PRO A 147 -6.48 -2.50 11.56
C PRO A 147 -6.91 -2.98 10.18
N ILE A 148 -7.12 -4.28 10.04
CA ILE A 148 -7.54 -4.89 8.77
C ILE A 148 -8.97 -4.47 8.43
N LEU A 149 -9.89 -4.47 9.40
CA LEU A 149 -11.27 -4.02 9.21
C LEU A 149 -11.33 -2.55 8.77
N VAL A 150 -10.52 -1.70 9.39
CA VAL A 150 -10.44 -0.28 9.03
C VAL A 150 -9.87 -0.10 7.62
N TYR A 151 -8.80 -0.81 7.29
CA TYR A 151 -8.18 -0.78 5.96
C TYR A 151 -9.14 -1.23 4.86
N VAL A 152 -9.84 -2.32 5.06
CA VAL A 152 -10.84 -2.82 4.10
C VAL A 152 -12.03 -1.86 4.04
N GLY A 153 -12.54 -1.44 5.22
CA GLY A 153 -13.70 -0.55 5.33
C GLY A 153 -13.49 0.79 4.63
N GLN A 154 -12.30 1.41 4.77
CA GLN A 154 -11.99 2.65 4.05
C GLN A 154 -12.04 2.48 2.53
N GLY A 155 -11.69 1.32 2.02
CA GLY A 155 -11.75 1.01 0.59
C GLY A 155 -13.16 1.09 0.02
N PHE A 156 -14.16 0.63 0.78
CA PHE A 156 -15.57 0.66 0.35
C PHE A 156 -16.08 2.08 0.09
N VAL A 157 -15.62 3.06 0.84
CA VAL A 157 -16.00 4.47 0.68
C VAL A 157 -15.00 5.20 -0.21
N GLY A 158 -13.71 4.95 0.00
CA GLY A 158 -12.60 5.67 -0.64
C GLY A 158 -12.55 5.44 -2.16
N TYR A 159 -12.63 4.21 -2.61
CA TYR A 159 -12.55 3.91 -4.05
C TYR A 159 -13.68 4.52 -4.88
N PRO A 160 -14.97 4.36 -4.52
CA PRO A 160 -16.04 5.00 -5.27
C PRO A 160 -15.95 6.53 -5.25
N LEU A 161 -15.64 7.11 -4.09
CA LEU A 161 -15.51 8.57 -3.94
C LEU A 161 -14.36 9.12 -4.78
N THR A 162 -13.18 8.47 -4.73
CA THR A 162 -12.02 8.84 -5.54
C THR A 162 -12.33 8.72 -7.03
N SER A 163 -12.94 7.62 -7.46
CA SER A 163 -13.36 7.42 -8.85
C SER A 163 -14.32 8.50 -9.33
N PHE A 164 -15.27 8.89 -8.50
CA PHE A 164 -16.22 9.97 -8.80
C PHE A 164 -15.51 11.31 -8.95
N MET A 165 -14.62 11.66 -8.01
CA MET A 165 -13.87 12.92 -8.04
C MET A 165 -12.91 13.00 -9.23
N LEU A 166 -12.19 11.92 -9.52
CA LEU A 166 -11.31 11.84 -10.69
C LEU A 166 -12.07 12.00 -12.00
N LYS A 167 -13.21 11.33 -12.15
CA LYS A 167 -14.05 11.48 -13.35
C LYS A 167 -14.58 12.91 -13.52
N ARG A 168 -14.85 13.60 -12.41
CA ARG A 168 -15.27 15.01 -12.45
C ARG A 168 -14.14 15.92 -12.89
N GLU A 169 -12.94 15.73 -12.36
CA GLU A 169 -11.76 16.51 -12.74
C GLU A 169 -11.32 16.22 -14.18
N ASP A 170 -11.38 14.97 -14.58
CA ASP A 170 -11.07 14.54 -15.95
C ASP A 170 -11.96 15.25 -16.98
N ARG A 171 -13.27 15.33 -16.73
CA ARG A 171 -14.20 16.10 -17.59
C ARG A 171 -13.85 17.59 -17.66
N ARG A 172 -13.42 18.17 -16.54
CA ARG A 172 -13.00 19.58 -16.47
C ARG A 172 -11.74 19.80 -17.28
N LEU A 173 -10.72 18.94 -17.11
CA LEU A 173 -9.46 19.01 -17.84
C LEU A 173 -9.66 18.80 -19.33
N LEU A 174 -10.48 17.82 -19.73
CA LEU A 174 -10.83 17.58 -21.15
C LEU A 174 -11.51 18.80 -21.78
N LYS A 175 -12.39 19.50 -21.04
CA LYS A 175 -13.01 20.72 -21.53
C LYS A 175 -11.97 21.83 -21.76
N LEU A 176 -11.08 22.06 -20.78
CA LEU A 176 -10.01 23.05 -20.90
C LEU A 176 -9.02 22.70 -22.05
N TYR A 177 -8.74 21.42 -22.23
CA TYR A 177 -7.90 20.94 -23.33
C TYR A 177 -8.55 21.21 -24.71
N ARG A 178 -9.85 20.91 -24.85
CA ARG A 178 -10.61 21.21 -26.09
C ARG A 178 -10.74 22.69 -26.38
N GLU A 179 -10.77 23.52 -25.36
CA GLU A 179 -10.78 24.98 -25.46
C GLU A 179 -9.38 25.59 -25.75
N GLY A 180 -8.34 24.77 -25.86
CA GLY A 180 -6.96 25.21 -26.11
C GLY A 180 -6.31 25.97 -24.94
N LYS A 181 -6.94 25.95 -23.76
CA LYS A 181 -6.44 26.63 -22.56
C LYS A 181 -5.39 25.84 -21.77
N LEU A 182 -5.26 24.54 -22.04
CA LEU A 182 -4.21 23.70 -21.49
C LEU A 182 -3.09 23.58 -22.52
N LYS A 183 -1.91 24.08 -22.18
CA LYS A 183 -0.70 23.77 -22.93
C LYS A 183 -0.48 22.25 -22.89
N ARG A 184 -0.26 21.65 -24.05
CA ARG A 184 0.22 20.26 -24.16
C ARG A 184 1.57 20.25 -23.44
N ILE A 185 1.61 19.65 -22.27
CA ILE A 185 2.89 19.24 -21.68
C ILE A 185 3.31 18.09 -22.57
N SER A 186 4.27 18.34 -23.46
CA SER A 186 4.86 17.28 -24.27
C SER A 186 5.41 16.24 -23.29
N GLN A 187 5.10 14.98 -23.53
CA GLN A 187 5.64 13.86 -22.74
C GLN A 187 7.18 13.86 -22.70
N GLU A 188 7.82 14.63 -23.59
CA GLU A 188 9.26 14.86 -23.63
C GLU A 188 9.79 15.70 -22.46
N GLU A 189 9.00 16.60 -21.85
CA GLU A 189 9.44 17.39 -20.70
C GLU A 189 9.19 16.71 -19.34
N GLY A 190 8.31 15.70 -19.29
CA GLY A 190 7.93 15.02 -18.03
C GLY A 190 8.54 13.65 -17.81
N GLY A 191 9.09 13.01 -18.82
CA GLY A 191 9.53 11.61 -18.72
C GLY A 191 10.89 11.28 -19.34
N GLY A 192 11.36 12.06 -20.32
CA GLY A 192 12.55 11.68 -21.12
C GLY A 192 13.88 12.28 -20.69
N GLU A 193 13.92 13.54 -20.32
CA GLU A 193 15.18 14.23 -20.03
C GLU A 193 15.60 14.22 -18.55
N LEU A 194 14.68 13.97 -17.63
CA LEU A 194 14.99 13.85 -16.20
C LEU A 194 15.53 12.46 -15.82
N GLU A 195 15.37 11.46 -16.67
CA GLU A 195 15.92 10.11 -16.45
C GLU A 195 17.45 10.05 -16.42
N GLY A 196 18.15 11.09 -16.88
CA GLY A 196 19.60 11.05 -17.06
C GLY A 196 20.44 11.56 -15.91
N LYS A 197 19.94 12.39 -15.00
CA LYS A 197 20.82 13.18 -14.10
C LYS A 197 20.88 12.77 -12.63
N PHE A 198 19.92 11.94 -12.12
CA PHE A 198 19.94 11.55 -10.71
C PHE A 198 19.59 10.07 -10.48
N ARG A 199 20.07 9.18 -11.32
CA ARG A 199 20.01 7.75 -11.02
C ARG A 199 21.12 7.38 -10.07
N ILE A 200 20.77 6.97 -8.88
CA ILE A 200 21.70 6.42 -7.87
C ILE A 200 22.35 5.13 -8.41
N PHE A 201 21.71 4.45 -9.34
CA PHE A 201 22.23 3.23 -9.94
C PHE A 201 22.40 3.38 -11.46
N PRO A 202 23.53 2.94 -12.05
CA PRO A 202 23.77 2.97 -13.48
C PRO A 202 22.75 2.12 -14.23
N ARG A 203 22.44 2.48 -15.49
CA ARG A 203 21.62 1.64 -16.39
C ARG A 203 22.33 0.31 -16.57
N ILE A 204 21.56 -0.76 -16.39
CA ILE A 204 22.03 -2.10 -16.72
C ILE A 204 22.07 -2.18 -18.24
N PRO A 205 23.15 -2.72 -18.84
CA PRO A 205 23.15 -3.00 -20.26
C PRO A 205 21.98 -3.94 -20.62
N GLU A 206 21.27 -3.65 -21.71
CA GLU A 206 20.08 -4.42 -22.17
C GLU A 206 20.34 -5.93 -22.24
N LYS A 207 21.60 -6.31 -22.47
CA LYS A 207 22.03 -7.72 -22.51
C LYS A 207 21.80 -8.48 -21.18
N TYR A 208 21.74 -7.78 -20.05
CA TYR A 208 21.57 -8.36 -18.72
C TYR A 208 20.21 -8.02 -18.11
N GLU A 209 19.33 -7.37 -18.86
CA GLU A 209 17.99 -6.99 -18.42
C GLU A 209 17.08 -8.23 -18.48
N SER A 210 17.04 -8.97 -17.37
CA SER A 210 16.13 -10.11 -17.18
C SER A 210 15.30 -9.92 -15.92
N ASP A 211 14.09 -10.49 -15.91
CA ASP A 211 13.20 -10.44 -14.74
C ASP A 211 13.88 -11.00 -13.48
N SER A 212 14.67 -12.06 -13.64
CA SER A 212 15.44 -12.65 -12.54
C SER A 212 16.49 -11.70 -11.97
N PHE A 213 17.14 -10.90 -12.83
CA PHE A 213 18.11 -9.91 -12.39
C PHE A 213 17.44 -8.75 -11.67
N MET A 214 16.26 -8.31 -12.13
CA MET A 214 15.47 -7.29 -11.44
C MET A 214 15.02 -7.77 -10.05
N LEU A 215 14.53 -9.01 -9.95
CA LEU A 215 14.16 -9.61 -8.66
C LEU A 215 15.36 -9.75 -7.72
N LEU A 216 16.53 -10.16 -8.24
CA LEU A 216 17.77 -10.23 -7.46
C LEU A 216 18.17 -8.87 -6.90
N ARG A 217 18.08 -7.82 -7.72
CA ARG A 217 18.39 -6.44 -7.32
C ARG A 217 17.44 -5.96 -6.21
N LEU A 218 16.15 -6.18 -6.37
CA LEU A 218 15.16 -5.84 -5.35
C LEU A 218 15.39 -6.63 -4.06
N GLY A 219 15.67 -7.93 -4.16
CA GLY A 219 16.00 -8.78 -3.03
C GLY A 219 17.26 -8.31 -2.30
N PHE A 220 18.29 -7.89 -3.04
CA PHE A 220 19.54 -7.38 -2.47
C PHE A 220 19.32 -6.08 -1.69
N VAL A 221 18.54 -5.13 -2.24
CA VAL A 221 18.20 -3.88 -1.54
C VAL A 221 17.36 -4.20 -0.29
N GLY A 222 16.38 -5.09 -0.39
CA GLY A 222 15.59 -5.53 0.76
C GLY A 222 16.45 -6.20 1.85
N MET A 223 17.45 -6.99 1.45
CA MET A 223 18.41 -7.60 2.37
C MET A 223 19.27 -6.53 3.08
N LEU A 224 19.73 -5.53 2.36
CA LEU A 224 20.46 -4.40 2.96
C LEU A 224 19.61 -3.62 3.97
N ALA A 225 18.34 -3.36 3.63
CA ALA A 225 17.38 -2.72 4.52
C ALA A 225 17.15 -3.56 5.80
N TYR A 226 17.04 -4.88 5.67
CA TYR A 226 16.92 -5.80 6.80
C TYR A 226 18.12 -5.70 7.75
N PHE A 227 19.35 -5.82 7.24
CA PHE A 227 20.56 -5.71 8.06
C PHE A 227 20.73 -4.33 8.68
N THR A 228 20.38 -3.29 7.94
CA THR A 228 20.44 -1.90 8.45
C THR A 228 19.46 -1.72 9.60
N SER A 229 18.23 -2.23 9.48
CA SER A 229 17.23 -2.21 10.55
C SER A 229 17.72 -2.95 11.80
N GLU A 230 18.33 -4.12 11.61
CA GLU A 230 18.84 -4.91 12.73
C GLU A 230 20.01 -4.20 13.43
N ALA A 231 20.94 -3.63 12.68
CA ALA A 231 22.05 -2.84 13.21
C ALA A 231 21.55 -1.59 13.97
N LEU A 232 20.56 -0.90 13.40
CA LEU A 232 19.94 0.26 14.02
C LEU A 232 19.24 -0.10 15.33
N ASN A 233 18.50 -1.19 15.35
CA ASN A 233 17.81 -1.65 16.56
C ASN A 233 18.80 -2.07 17.66
N LYS A 234 19.91 -2.73 17.31
CA LYS A 234 20.98 -3.04 18.26
C LYS A 234 21.63 -1.76 18.82
N GLY A 235 21.86 -0.75 17.96
CA GLY A 235 22.37 0.56 18.38
C GLY A 235 21.39 1.30 19.30
N LEU A 236 20.11 1.34 18.97
CA LEU A 236 19.07 1.96 19.78
C LEU A 236 18.90 1.26 21.14
N ALA A 237 18.94 -0.05 21.16
CA ALA A 237 18.91 -0.82 22.41
C ALA A 237 20.12 -0.52 23.31
N ALA A 238 21.33 -0.38 22.72
CA ALA A 238 22.53 0.00 23.45
C ALA A 238 22.46 1.43 24.02
N MET A 239 21.70 2.34 23.38
CA MET A 239 21.43 3.70 23.84
C MET A 239 20.26 3.80 24.82
N GLY A 240 19.63 2.67 25.21
CA GLY A 240 18.51 2.64 26.15
C GLY A 240 17.17 3.11 25.56
N ALA A 241 17.03 3.16 24.25
CA ALA A 241 15.78 3.53 23.61
C ALA A 241 14.74 2.41 23.75
N SER A 242 13.53 2.76 24.16
CA SER A 242 12.41 1.81 24.36
C SER A 242 11.62 1.51 23.09
N PHE A 243 12.00 2.08 21.92
CA PHE A 243 11.33 1.83 20.66
C PHE A 243 12.23 1.04 19.69
N THR A 244 11.61 0.24 18.84
CA THR A 244 12.28 -0.53 17.79
C THR A 244 11.81 -0.05 16.44
N VAL A 245 12.73 0.05 15.47
CA VAL A 245 12.40 0.37 14.09
C VAL A 245 12.02 -0.92 13.37
N HIS A 246 10.80 -0.96 12.83
CA HIS A 246 10.36 -2.13 12.09
C HIS A 246 11.12 -2.24 10.76
N LYS A 247 11.52 -3.47 10.40
CA LYS A 247 12.29 -3.78 9.18
C LYS A 247 11.65 -3.37 7.84
N LEU A 248 10.36 -2.98 7.85
CA LEU A 248 9.67 -2.42 6.68
C LEU A 248 9.79 -0.89 6.57
N VAL A 249 10.37 -0.23 7.57
CA VAL A 249 10.47 1.25 7.63
C VAL A 249 11.84 1.74 7.18
N VAL A 250 12.86 0.89 7.20
CA VAL A 250 14.21 1.17 6.73
C VAL A 250 14.35 0.85 5.25
#